data_fbf0321ce534827ed221fbb595e2285d
#
_entry.id   fbf0321ce534827ed221fbb595e2285d
#
_cell.length_a   1.000
_cell.length_b   1.000
_cell.length_c   1.000
_cell.angle_alpha   90.00
_cell.angle_beta   90.00
_cell.angle_gamma   90.00
#
_symmetry.space_group_name_H-M   'P 1'
#
loop_
_entity.id
_entity.type
_entity.pdbx_description
1 polymer ?
#
loop_
_entity_poly.entity_id
_entity_poly.type
_entity_poly.pdbx_seq_one_letter_code
_entity_poly.pdbx_strand_id
1 'polypeptide(L)'
;MALKTASVTLDGDGLRFAGRVGSGHPIVLDNTEGNAGMRPAELVPLALAGCTAMDVVSILRKKRLPMTGYEARASGVQREGNPAAFTRIDVLPDIDGDVETEAVRRAIELSATKYCAVGATLASGAVEVCHAYLIRRPGQPDETAEVLVEGPYLAPATSPSTPATATP
;
A
#
# COMPACT_ATOMS: atom_id res chain seq x y z
N MET A 1 16.12 -1.16 18.65
CA MET A 1 14.84 -1.73 18.18
C MET A 1 13.72 -0.73 18.45
N ALA A 2 12.77 -0.55 17.51
CA ALA A 2 11.61 0.31 17.70
C ALA A 2 10.37 -0.56 17.97
N LEU A 3 9.81 -0.46 19.19
CA LEU A 3 8.55 -1.10 19.54
C LEU A 3 7.39 -0.31 18.95
N LYS A 4 6.46 -0.98 18.28
CA LYS A 4 5.17 -0.44 17.83
C LYS A 4 4.06 -1.08 18.67
N THR A 5 3.18 -0.26 19.19
CA THR A 5 2.10 -0.72 20.07
C THR A 5 0.74 -0.28 19.52
N ALA A 6 -0.27 -1.07 19.79
CA ALA A 6 -1.67 -0.74 19.54
C ALA A 6 -2.54 -1.36 20.64
N SER A 7 -3.71 -0.78 20.84
CA SER A 7 -4.77 -1.33 21.68
C SER A 7 -6.12 -1.12 21.04
N VAL A 8 -7.07 -1.99 21.33
CA VAL A 8 -8.47 -1.87 20.94
C VAL A 8 -9.35 -2.10 22.17
N THR A 9 -10.39 -1.29 22.30
CA THR A 9 -11.37 -1.39 23.37
C THR A 9 -12.75 -1.51 22.78
N LEU A 10 -13.55 -2.47 23.23
CA LEU A 10 -14.94 -2.63 22.80
C LEU A 10 -15.73 -1.35 23.10
N ASP A 11 -16.49 -0.87 22.12
CA ASP A 11 -17.28 0.34 22.21
C ASP A 11 -18.76 0.04 21.86
N GLY A 12 -19.54 -0.16 22.89
CA GLY A 12 -20.95 -0.55 22.81
C GLY A 12 -21.19 -2.06 22.81
N ASP A 13 -22.39 -2.47 22.41
CA ASP A 13 -22.86 -3.87 22.50
C ASP A 13 -22.56 -4.71 21.26
N GLY A 14 -22.10 -4.07 20.16
CA GLY A 14 -21.77 -4.73 18.88
C GLY A 14 -20.30 -5.12 18.77
N LEU A 15 -19.79 -5.13 17.53
CA LEU A 15 -18.38 -5.41 17.21
C LEU A 15 -17.60 -4.13 16.82
N ARG A 16 -18.05 -2.97 17.30
CA ARG A 16 -17.32 -1.72 17.17
C ARG A 16 -16.22 -1.62 18.22
N PHE A 17 -15.04 -1.21 17.80
CA PHE A 17 -13.90 -1.02 18.68
C PHE A 17 -13.28 0.36 18.49
N ALA A 18 -12.94 1.01 19.58
CA ALA A 18 -12.06 2.18 19.61
C ALA A 18 -10.60 1.68 19.67
N GLY A 19 -9.82 1.96 18.63
CA GLY A 19 -8.42 1.62 18.55
C GLY A 19 -7.52 2.82 18.82
N ARG A 20 -6.32 2.57 19.34
CA ARG A 20 -5.24 3.54 19.48
C ARG A 20 -3.92 2.90 19.11
N VAL A 21 -3.08 3.66 18.41
CA VAL A 21 -1.70 3.25 18.12
C VAL A 21 -0.72 3.98 19.03
N GLY A 22 0.51 3.50 19.13
CA GLY A 22 1.52 4.06 20.03
C GLY A 22 1.83 5.55 19.84
N SER A 23 1.54 6.13 18.67
CA SER A 23 1.62 7.58 18.42
C SER A 23 0.42 8.38 18.98
N GLY A 24 -0.58 7.71 19.60
CA GLY A 24 -1.76 8.32 20.19
C GLY A 24 -2.93 8.56 19.26
N HIS A 25 -2.76 8.34 17.94
CA HIS A 25 -3.83 8.55 16.97
C HIS A 25 -4.93 7.50 17.12
N PRO A 26 -6.22 7.92 17.13
CA PRO A 26 -7.35 7.01 17.22
C PRO A 26 -7.72 6.42 15.85
N ILE A 27 -8.36 5.26 15.90
CA ILE A 27 -8.98 4.58 14.77
C ILE A 27 -10.27 3.91 15.24
N VAL A 28 -11.27 3.81 14.39
CA VAL A 28 -12.48 3.05 14.65
C VAL A 28 -12.48 1.79 13.78
N LEU A 29 -12.70 0.65 14.41
CA LEU A 29 -12.89 -0.63 13.73
C LEU A 29 -14.34 -1.09 13.93
N ASP A 30 -14.91 -1.69 12.90
CA ASP A 30 -16.26 -2.23 12.97
C ASP A 30 -16.43 -3.40 11.99
N ASN A 31 -17.55 -4.11 12.12
CA ASN A 31 -17.95 -5.14 11.18
C ASN A 31 -18.77 -4.55 10.00
N THR A 32 -19.21 -5.41 9.09
CA THR A 32 -20.02 -5.01 7.92
C THR A 32 -21.42 -4.54 8.34
N GLU A 33 -21.96 -5.07 9.42
CA GLU A 33 -23.30 -4.75 9.90
C GLU A 33 -23.37 -3.36 10.53
N GLY A 34 -22.45 -3.04 11.46
CA GLY A 34 -22.39 -1.73 12.11
C GLY A 34 -21.86 -0.62 11.18
N ASN A 35 -20.89 -0.95 10.34
CA ASN A 35 -20.30 -0.09 9.31
C ASN A 35 -19.91 1.33 9.78
N ALA A 36 -19.54 1.47 11.05
CA ALA A 36 -19.12 2.74 11.64
C ALA A 36 -17.60 2.96 11.59
N GLY A 37 -16.84 1.98 11.11
CA GLY A 37 -15.39 2.01 11.03
C GLY A 37 -14.82 1.04 10.00
N MET A 38 -13.50 1.04 9.89
CA MET A 38 -12.79 0.13 8.99
C MET A 38 -12.85 -1.31 9.51
N ARG A 39 -12.93 -2.26 8.60
CA ARG A 39 -12.72 -3.68 8.93
C ARG A 39 -11.22 -3.95 9.14
N PRO A 40 -10.83 -4.76 10.12
CA PRO A 40 -9.41 -5.02 10.42
C PRO A 40 -8.58 -5.43 9.20
N ALA A 41 -9.14 -6.24 8.29
CA ALA A 41 -8.44 -6.66 7.07
C ALA A 41 -8.15 -5.50 6.10
N GLU A 42 -8.97 -4.46 6.07
CA GLU A 42 -8.76 -3.28 5.22
C GLU A 42 -7.53 -2.46 5.62
N LEU A 43 -7.08 -2.60 6.86
CA LEU A 43 -5.88 -1.93 7.34
C LEU A 43 -4.59 -2.48 6.69
N VAL A 44 -4.61 -3.71 6.19
CA VAL A 44 -3.42 -4.33 5.59
C VAL A 44 -3.03 -3.63 4.28
N PRO A 45 -3.91 -3.54 3.25
CA PRO A 45 -3.60 -2.78 2.05
C PRO A 45 -3.43 -1.28 2.33
N LEU A 46 -4.20 -0.69 3.27
CA LEU A 46 -4.04 0.71 3.66
C LEU A 46 -2.65 0.98 4.25
N ALA A 47 -2.15 0.12 5.12
CA ALA A 47 -0.82 0.26 5.70
C ALA A 47 0.27 0.16 4.63
N LEU A 48 0.13 -0.75 3.65
CA LEU A 48 1.06 -0.88 2.54
C LEU A 48 1.05 0.37 1.66
N ALA A 49 -0.13 0.86 1.26
CA ALA A 49 -0.28 2.09 0.48
C ALA A 49 0.37 3.29 1.19
N GLY A 50 0.07 3.46 2.49
CA GLY A 50 0.62 4.55 3.30
C GLY A 50 2.14 4.48 3.45
N CYS A 51 2.70 3.29 3.69
CA CYS A 51 4.15 3.09 3.80
C CYS A 51 4.85 3.44 2.48
N THR A 52 4.37 2.90 1.36
CA THR A 52 4.88 3.20 0.01
C THR A 52 4.76 4.68 -0.32
N ALA A 53 3.61 5.31 0.00
CA ALA A 53 3.39 6.73 -0.24
C ALA A 53 4.41 7.61 0.47
N MET A 54 4.64 7.37 1.74
CA MET A 54 5.62 8.14 2.54
C MET A 54 7.02 8.05 1.96
N ASP A 55 7.44 6.86 1.53
CA ASP A 55 8.76 6.64 0.95
C ASP A 55 8.89 7.33 -0.42
N VAL A 56 7.96 7.04 -1.35
CA VAL A 56 7.99 7.57 -2.72
C VAL A 56 7.95 9.10 -2.71
N VAL A 57 7.00 9.69 -1.99
CA VAL A 57 6.90 11.16 -1.88
C VAL A 57 8.16 11.76 -1.27
N SER A 58 8.71 11.16 -0.21
CA SER A 58 9.95 11.64 0.41
C SER A 58 11.13 11.63 -0.57
N ILE A 59 11.26 10.55 -1.36
CA ILE A 59 12.35 10.41 -2.35
C ILE A 59 12.20 11.43 -3.48
N LEU A 60 10.99 11.56 -4.07
CA LEU A 60 10.73 12.49 -5.16
C LEU A 60 10.93 13.95 -4.72
N ARG A 61 10.49 14.32 -3.51
CA ARG A 61 10.72 15.65 -2.93
C ARG A 61 12.20 15.95 -2.68
N LYS A 62 12.98 14.98 -2.18
CA LYS A 62 14.44 15.12 -2.02
C LYS A 62 15.15 15.34 -3.36
N LYS A 63 14.64 14.75 -4.43
CA LYS A 63 15.12 15.00 -5.80
C LYS A 63 14.62 16.31 -6.40
N ARG A 64 13.75 17.06 -5.68
CA ARG A 64 13.15 18.33 -6.11
C ARG A 64 12.38 18.21 -7.43
N LEU A 65 11.75 17.07 -7.67
CA LEU A 65 10.93 16.86 -8.85
C LEU A 65 9.59 17.61 -8.73
N PRO A 66 9.07 18.15 -9.83
CA PRO A 66 7.87 19.00 -9.82
C PRO A 66 6.58 18.14 -9.74
N MET A 67 6.42 17.44 -8.64
CA MET A 67 5.21 16.69 -8.32
C MET A 67 4.14 17.63 -7.78
N THR A 68 2.95 17.59 -8.37
CA THR A 68 1.80 18.45 -8.03
C THR A 68 0.72 17.70 -7.25
N GLY A 69 0.63 16.38 -7.41
CA GLY A 69 -0.30 15.51 -6.70
C GLY A 69 0.25 14.10 -6.49
N TYR A 70 -0.33 13.39 -5.52
CA TYR A 70 0.02 12.01 -5.23
C TYR A 70 -1.14 11.29 -4.55
N GLU A 71 -1.49 10.13 -5.07
CA GLU A 71 -2.36 9.15 -4.43
C GLU A 71 -1.66 7.78 -4.43
N ALA A 72 -1.86 6.96 -3.43
CA ALA A 72 -1.50 5.54 -3.48
C ALA A 72 -2.74 4.70 -3.30
N ARG A 73 -3.03 3.85 -4.28
CA ARG A 73 -4.10 2.86 -4.21
C ARG A 73 -3.51 1.49 -3.94
N ALA A 74 -4.18 0.70 -3.11
CA ALA A 74 -3.84 -0.70 -2.92
C ALA A 74 -5.08 -1.57 -2.93
N SER A 75 -4.96 -2.74 -3.56
CA SER A 75 -6.01 -3.76 -3.60
C SER A 75 -5.43 -5.11 -3.21
N GLY A 76 -6.16 -5.88 -2.42
CA GLY A 76 -5.70 -7.16 -1.92
C GLY A 76 -6.67 -8.29 -2.25
N VAL A 77 -6.15 -9.43 -2.72
CA VAL A 77 -6.89 -10.66 -2.95
C VAL A 77 -6.72 -11.58 -1.75
N GLN A 78 -7.82 -12.02 -1.17
CA GLN A 78 -7.86 -13.01 -0.11
C GLN A 78 -8.25 -14.38 -0.67
N ARG A 79 -7.66 -15.44 -0.13
CA ARG A 79 -8.08 -16.81 -0.45
C ARG A 79 -9.47 -17.09 0.07
N GLU A 80 -10.15 -18.04 -0.56
CA GLU A 80 -11.41 -18.57 -0.05
C GLU A 80 -11.21 -19.38 1.24
N GLY A 81 -12.24 -19.43 2.06
CA GLY A 81 -12.25 -20.16 3.34
C GLY A 81 -11.59 -19.42 4.50
N ASN A 82 -11.56 -20.06 5.65
CA ASN A 82 -11.00 -19.49 6.88
C ASN A 82 -9.68 -20.15 7.27
N PRO A 83 -8.66 -19.36 7.67
CA PRO A 83 -8.62 -17.90 7.64
C PRO A 83 -8.48 -17.38 6.19
N ALA A 84 -9.21 -16.31 5.89
CA ALA A 84 -9.15 -15.62 4.59
C ALA A 84 -7.88 -14.74 4.50
N ALA A 85 -6.73 -15.39 4.41
CA ALA A 85 -5.44 -14.70 4.31
C ALA A 85 -5.26 -14.05 2.94
N PHE A 86 -4.57 -12.90 2.89
CA PHE A 86 -4.16 -12.31 1.62
C PHE A 86 -3.16 -13.22 0.92
N THR A 87 -3.35 -13.40 -0.38
CA THR A 87 -2.42 -14.10 -1.28
C THR A 87 -1.64 -13.15 -2.15
N ARG A 88 -2.25 -12.00 -2.49
CA ARG A 88 -1.66 -10.96 -3.32
C ARG A 88 -2.15 -9.58 -2.87
N ILE A 89 -1.28 -8.59 -2.92
CA ILE A 89 -1.62 -7.18 -2.76
C ILE A 89 -0.89 -6.38 -3.84
N ASP A 90 -1.67 -5.66 -4.64
CA ASP A 90 -1.18 -4.73 -5.65
C ASP A 90 -1.16 -3.32 -5.04
N VAL A 91 -0.09 -2.56 -5.25
CA VAL A 91 0.02 -1.16 -4.84
C VAL A 91 0.39 -0.29 -6.03
N LEU A 92 -0.36 0.76 -6.24
CA LEU A 92 -0.27 1.67 -7.37
C LEU A 92 -0.10 3.12 -6.88
N PRO A 93 1.13 3.64 -6.81
CA PRO A 93 1.38 5.09 -6.77
C PRO A 93 0.86 5.78 -8.03
N ASP A 94 0.07 6.80 -7.84
CA ASP A 94 -0.54 7.65 -8.85
C ASP A 94 0.02 9.07 -8.65
N ILE A 95 0.77 9.58 -9.63
CA ILE A 95 1.59 10.78 -9.49
C ILE A 95 1.20 11.80 -10.56
N ASP A 96 0.83 13.00 -10.11
CA ASP A 96 0.63 14.14 -10.98
C ASP A 96 1.87 15.03 -11.01
N GLY A 97 2.27 15.51 -12.17
CA GLY A 97 3.38 16.42 -12.34
C GLY A 97 4.37 15.98 -13.41
N ASP A 98 5.26 16.88 -13.80
CA ASP A 98 6.32 16.62 -14.79
C ASP A 98 7.50 15.90 -14.13
N VAL A 99 7.26 14.65 -13.70
CA VAL A 99 8.25 13.81 -13.03
C VAL A 99 8.86 12.80 -13.99
N GLU A 100 10.15 12.58 -13.84
CA GLU A 100 10.87 11.59 -14.66
C GLU A 100 10.46 10.16 -14.26
N THR A 101 10.11 9.35 -15.27
CA THR A 101 9.72 7.92 -15.08
C THR A 101 10.74 7.14 -14.27
N GLU A 102 12.03 7.28 -14.61
CA GLU A 102 13.10 6.54 -13.95
C GLU A 102 13.24 6.94 -12.47
N ALA A 103 12.96 8.19 -12.14
CA ALA A 103 12.97 8.64 -10.76
C ALA A 103 11.82 8.03 -9.95
N VAL A 104 10.64 7.92 -10.55
CA VAL A 104 9.46 7.25 -9.95
C VAL A 104 9.75 5.76 -9.76
N ARG A 105 10.18 5.08 -10.81
CA ARG A 105 10.53 3.66 -10.78
C ARG A 105 11.55 3.36 -9.68
N ARG A 106 12.61 4.17 -9.61
CA ARG A 106 13.65 4.03 -8.59
C ARG A 106 13.15 4.32 -7.18
N ALA A 107 12.22 5.25 -7.00
CA ALA A 107 11.61 5.54 -5.70
C ALA A 107 10.78 4.35 -5.20
N ILE A 108 10.00 3.72 -6.08
CA ILE A 108 9.21 2.52 -5.78
C ILE A 108 10.13 1.34 -5.43
N GLU A 109 11.16 1.08 -6.22
CA GLU A 109 12.16 0.05 -5.93
C GLU A 109 12.82 0.23 -4.56
N LEU A 110 13.22 1.47 -4.24
CA LEU A 110 13.83 1.78 -2.95
C LEU A 110 12.84 1.62 -1.79
N SER A 111 11.58 2.00 -1.98
CA SER A 111 10.54 1.72 -1.00
C SER A 111 10.43 0.22 -0.76
N ALA A 112 10.21 -0.56 -1.81
CA ALA A 112 9.95 -2.00 -1.73
C ALA A 112 11.14 -2.79 -1.16
N THR A 113 12.38 -2.44 -1.55
CA THR A 113 13.58 -3.23 -1.19
C THR A 113 14.28 -2.75 0.08
N LYS A 114 14.05 -1.50 0.51
CA LYS A 114 14.88 -0.91 1.55
C LYS A 114 14.12 -0.22 2.68
N TYR A 115 12.99 0.44 2.40
CA TYR A 115 12.39 1.35 3.36
C TYR A 115 11.03 0.89 3.90
N CYS A 116 10.17 0.29 3.08
CA CYS A 116 8.82 -0.08 3.47
C CYS A 116 8.81 -1.30 4.40
N ALA A 117 8.73 -1.06 5.70
CA ALA A 117 8.64 -2.13 6.69
C ALA A 117 7.37 -3.00 6.53
N VAL A 118 6.27 -2.40 6.09
CA VAL A 118 5.01 -3.13 5.85
C VAL A 118 5.18 -4.07 4.66
N GLY A 119 5.71 -3.58 3.53
CA GLY A 119 5.99 -4.39 2.35
C GLY A 119 6.94 -5.54 2.67
N ALA A 120 8.04 -5.28 3.36
CA ALA A 120 8.99 -6.30 3.80
C ALA A 120 8.33 -7.37 4.70
N THR A 121 7.44 -6.98 5.62
CA THR A 121 6.72 -7.91 6.50
C THR A 121 5.76 -8.79 5.71
N LEU A 122 5.01 -8.23 4.76
CA LEU A 122 4.06 -8.98 3.93
C LEU A 122 4.79 -9.94 2.98
N ALA A 123 5.80 -9.44 2.27
CA ALA A 123 6.58 -10.22 1.30
C ALA A 123 7.47 -11.30 1.93
N SER A 124 7.77 -11.24 3.23
CA SER A 124 8.48 -12.32 3.94
C SER A 124 7.63 -13.55 4.19
N GLY A 125 6.32 -13.48 3.97
CA GLY A 125 5.35 -14.57 4.09
C GLY A 125 4.92 -15.12 2.74
N ALA A 126 3.64 -15.53 2.67
CA ALA A 126 3.03 -16.09 1.47
C ALA A 126 2.27 -15.05 0.62
N VAL A 127 2.46 -13.76 0.90
CA VAL A 127 1.78 -12.67 0.20
C VAL A 127 2.64 -12.16 -0.94
N GLU A 128 2.14 -12.24 -2.17
CA GLU A 128 2.74 -11.59 -3.32
C GLU A 128 2.46 -10.08 -3.27
N VAL A 129 3.49 -9.23 -3.26
CA VAL A 129 3.34 -7.77 -3.28
C VAL A 129 3.80 -7.24 -4.63
N CYS A 130 2.87 -6.73 -5.42
CA CYS A 130 3.11 -6.22 -6.76
C CYS A 130 3.12 -4.69 -6.77
N HIS A 131 4.01 -4.11 -7.54
CA HIS A 131 4.16 -2.66 -7.67
C HIS A 131 3.96 -2.24 -9.11
N ALA A 132 3.21 -1.15 -9.29
CA ALA A 132 3.09 -0.46 -10.58
C ALA A 132 3.14 1.04 -10.32
N TYR A 133 3.10 1.86 -11.36
CA TYR A 133 2.93 3.30 -11.25
C TYR A 133 1.99 3.83 -12.31
N LEU A 134 1.41 4.99 -12.03
CA LEU A 134 0.71 5.86 -12.97
C LEU A 134 1.27 7.27 -12.83
N ILE A 135 1.72 7.86 -13.94
CA ILE A 135 2.23 9.23 -13.99
C ILE A 135 1.36 10.04 -14.94
N ARG A 136 0.83 11.17 -14.47
CA ARG A 136 0.09 12.14 -15.27
C ARG A 136 0.90 13.39 -15.42
N ARG A 137 1.36 13.64 -16.67
CA ARG A 137 2.07 14.87 -17.03
C ARG A 137 1.16 15.80 -17.79
N PRO A 138 1.24 17.12 -17.55
CA PRO A 138 0.47 18.10 -18.31
C PRO A 138 0.69 17.96 -19.82
N GLY A 139 -0.41 17.80 -20.58
CA GLY A 139 -0.36 17.73 -22.05
C GLY A 139 0.24 16.46 -22.65
N GLN A 140 0.47 15.42 -21.87
CA GLN A 140 0.96 14.12 -22.31
C GLN A 140 -0.05 13.01 -21.98
N PRO A 141 -0.02 11.87 -22.70
CA PRO A 141 -0.76 10.69 -22.32
C PRO A 141 -0.30 10.17 -20.95
N ASP A 142 -1.22 9.54 -20.22
CA ASP A 142 -0.90 8.85 -18.97
C ASP A 142 0.10 7.72 -19.21
N GLU A 143 1.10 7.63 -18.36
CA GLU A 143 2.12 6.59 -18.40
C GLU A 143 1.92 5.62 -17.23
N THR A 144 1.79 4.33 -17.54
CA THR A 144 1.69 3.27 -16.53
C THR A 144 2.60 2.10 -16.88
N ALA A 145 3.25 1.52 -15.89
CA ALA A 145 3.99 0.27 -16.02
C ALA A 145 4.12 -0.45 -14.67
N GLU A 146 4.42 -1.75 -14.74
CA GLU A 146 4.82 -2.53 -13.58
C GLU A 146 6.27 -2.22 -13.20
N VAL A 147 6.55 -2.26 -11.89
CA VAL A 147 7.90 -2.17 -11.35
C VAL A 147 8.29 -3.55 -10.85
N LEU A 148 9.19 -4.19 -11.59
CA LEU A 148 9.78 -5.46 -11.16
C LEU A 148 10.74 -5.16 -10.00
N VAL A 149 10.44 -5.72 -8.85
CA VAL A 149 11.26 -5.56 -7.66
C VAL A 149 11.87 -6.91 -7.32
N GLU A 150 13.19 -6.99 -7.41
CA GLU A 150 13.97 -8.14 -6.96
C GLU A 150 14.57 -7.86 -5.59
N GLY A 151 14.39 -8.77 -4.67
CA GLY A 151 14.95 -8.57 -3.33
C GLY A 151 14.74 -9.78 -2.40
N PRO A 152 15.44 -9.81 -1.26
CA PRO A 152 15.43 -10.96 -0.36
C PRO A 152 14.06 -11.24 0.30
N TYR A 153 13.11 -10.33 0.16
CA TYR A 153 11.78 -10.42 0.76
C TYR A 153 10.67 -10.63 -0.26
N LEU A 154 10.99 -10.81 -1.54
CA LEU A 154 10.03 -10.95 -2.62
C LEU A 154 10.14 -12.36 -3.23
N ALA A 155 8.99 -13.00 -3.46
CA ALA A 155 8.97 -14.22 -4.24
C ALA A 155 9.40 -13.93 -5.70
N PRO A 156 10.09 -14.87 -6.39
CA PRO A 156 10.43 -14.67 -7.79
C PRO A 156 9.16 -14.46 -8.62
N ALA A 157 9.19 -13.46 -9.48
CA ALA A 157 8.07 -13.11 -10.35
C ALA A 157 7.61 -14.33 -11.16
N THR A 158 6.43 -14.83 -10.85
CA THR A 158 5.73 -15.78 -11.72
C THR A 158 4.86 -14.94 -12.66
N SER A 159 5.22 -14.94 -13.94
CA SER A 159 4.51 -14.45 -15.14
C SER A 159 3.46 -13.33 -15.01
N PRO A 160 3.43 -12.36 -15.93
CA PRO A 160 2.57 -11.18 -15.85
C PRO A 160 1.10 -11.57 -15.90
N SER A 161 0.38 -11.29 -14.82
CA SER A 161 -1.07 -11.31 -14.81
C SER A 161 -1.58 -9.90 -15.11
N THR A 162 -2.45 -9.79 -16.10
CA THR A 162 -3.12 -8.55 -16.51
C THR A 162 -3.74 -7.84 -15.30
N PRO A 163 -3.51 -6.53 -15.10
CA PRO A 163 -4.10 -5.81 -13.99
C PRO A 163 -5.62 -5.85 -14.07
N ALA A 164 -6.27 -6.21 -12.97
CA ALA A 164 -7.72 -6.11 -12.86
C ALA A 164 -8.11 -4.63 -12.99
N THR A 165 -8.84 -4.30 -14.06
CA THR A 165 -9.48 -3.00 -14.26
C THR A 165 -10.42 -2.74 -13.10
N ALA A 166 -10.08 -1.83 -12.22
CA ALA A 166 -11.00 -1.31 -11.22
C ALA A 166 -12.11 -0.55 -11.96
N THR A 167 -13.30 -1.11 -11.97
CA THR A 167 -14.53 -0.41 -12.38
C THR A 167 -14.96 0.52 -11.23
N PRO A 168 -15.48 1.71 -11.53
CA PRO A 168 -15.78 2.78 -10.57
C PRO A 168 -16.86 2.40 -9.55
#